data_cffc60d1242ef5f6248777a499f29ac5
#
_entry.id   cffc60d1242ef5f6248777a499f29ac5
#
_cell.length_a   1.000
_cell.length_b   1.000
_cell.length_c   1.000
_cell.angle_alpha   90.00
_cell.angle_beta   90.00
_cell.angle_gamma   90.00
#
_symmetry.space_group_name_H-M   'P 1'
#
loop_
_entity.id
_entity.type
_entity.pdbx_description
1 polymer ?
#
loop_
_entity_poly.entity_id
_entity_poly.type
_entity_poly.pdbx_seq_one_letter_code
_entity_poly.pdbx_strand_id
1 'polypeptide(L)'
;MPRVALFIPCYVDQLYPSVGMATARLLERLGCEVVFPEDQTCCGQPMANAGFADDAAPLARRYVEVFRSFDHVVCPSGSCTSMVRNHYDGLLPASAGLEKVKRSTFELCEFVVDVLGVKKLDGRYPHKVGLHQSCHGLRELGLGTPSELVAPPGSKVAGLLAGIEGLELVSLTRPDECCGFGGTFAVVEEAVSCLMGRDRIADHVKAGAEIVTGTDVSCLMHMDGLARRRRDPVAFRHVAEILAEATA
;
A
#
# COMPACT_ATOMS: atom_id res chain seq x y z
N MET A 1 -14.38 6.69 -19.65
CA MET A 1 -14.05 5.93 -18.43
C MET A 1 -12.62 5.41 -18.59
N PRO A 2 -11.72 5.64 -17.65
CA PRO A 2 -10.37 5.08 -17.72
C PRO A 2 -10.44 3.55 -17.55
N ARG A 3 -9.74 2.83 -18.44
CA ARG A 3 -9.58 1.38 -18.33
C ARG A 3 -8.34 1.08 -17.49
N VAL A 4 -8.53 0.33 -16.41
CA VAL A 4 -7.52 0.09 -15.38
C VAL A 4 -7.24 -1.39 -15.26
N ALA A 5 -5.98 -1.80 -15.40
CA ALA A 5 -5.57 -3.14 -15.00
C ALA A 5 -5.34 -3.19 -13.49
N LEU A 6 -5.95 -4.13 -12.82
CA LEU A 6 -5.77 -4.32 -11.39
C LEU A 6 -4.61 -5.30 -11.14
N PHE A 7 -3.55 -4.82 -10.54
CA PHE A 7 -2.45 -5.66 -10.06
C PHE A 7 -2.66 -5.99 -8.59
N ILE A 8 -2.93 -7.27 -8.28
CA ILE A 8 -3.15 -7.75 -6.93
C ILE A 8 -1.90 -8.49 -6.43
N PRO A 9 -1.15 -7.90 -5.46
CA PRO A 9 0.06 -8.52 -4.92
C PRO A 9 -0.21 -9.84 -4.20
N CYS A 10 0.80 -10.69 -4.12
CA CYS A 10 0.71 -12.04 -3.57
C CYS A 10 0.14 -12.10 -2.14
N TYR A 11 0.52 -11.19 -1.24
CA TYR A 11 -0.06 -11.15 0.11
C TYR A 11 -1.53 -10.74 0.11
N VAL A 12 -1.93 -9.86 -0.80
CA VAL A 12 -3.34 -9.48 -0.97
C VAL A 12 -4.11 -10.67 -1.51
N ASP A 13 -3.64 -11.28 -2.59
CA ASP A 13 -4.31 -12.40 -3.24
C ASP A 13 -4.49 -13.61 -2.30
N GLN A 14 -3.44 -14.00 -1.61
CA GLN A 14 -3.42 -15.24 -0.84
C GLN A 14 -3.93 -15.10 0.60
N LEU A 15 -3.79 -13.96 1.23
CA LEU A 15 -4.05 -13.77 2.67
C LEU A 15 -5.16 -12.74 2.96
N TYR A 16 -5.33 -11.75 2.08
CA TYR A 16 -6.27 -10.64 2.29
C TYR A 16 -7.09 -10.32 1.02
N PRO A 17 -7.77 -11.31 0.42
CA PRO A 17 -8.50 -11.10 -0.85
C PRO A 17 -9.59 -10.02 -0.77
N SER A 18 -10.08 -9.72 0.44
CA SER A 18 -11.00 -8.61 0.70
C SER A 18 -10.45 -7.26 0.25
N VAL A 19 -9.12 -7.04 0.37
CA VAL A 19 -8.45 -5.80 -0.08
C VAL A 19 -8.51 -5.66 -1.59
N GLY A 20 -8.27 -6.76 -2.33
CA GLY A 20 -8.40 -6.78 -3.80
C GLY A 20 -9.83 -6.47 -4.25
N MET A 21 -10.81 -7.12 -3.62
CA MET A 21 -12.23 -6.89 -3.90
C MET A 21 -12.67 -5.46 -3.55
N ALA A 22 -12.19 -4.91 -2.44
CA ALA A 22 -12.46 -3.53 -2.05
C ALA A 22 -11.86 -2.53 -3.05
N THR A 23 -10.64 -2.81 -3.52
CA THR A 23 -9.98 -1.99 -4.55
C THR A 23 -10.78 -1.98 -5.86
N ALA A 24 -11.21 -3.13 -6.34
CA ALA A 24 -12.02 -3.24 -7.55
C ALA A 24 -13.33 -2.44 -7.42
N ARG A 25 -14.08 -2.67 -6.33
CA ARG A 25 -15.34 -1.95 -6.06
C ARG A 25 -15.18 -0.44 -5.98
N LEU A 26 -14.12 0.03 -5.31
CA LEU A 26 -13.83 1.45 -5.21
C LEU A 26 -13.57 2.06 -6.59
N LEU A 27 -12.72 1.43 -7.40
CA LEU A 27 -12.39 1.91 -8.75
C LEU A 27 -13.62 1.92 -9.67
N GLU A 28 -14.46 0.87 -9.62
CA GLU A 28 -15.72 0.80 -10.38
C GLU A 28 -16.68 1.94 -9.99
N ARG A 29 -16.86 2.21 -8.69
CA ARG A 29 -17.67 3.34 -8.20
C ARG A 29 -17.12 4.69 -8.65
N LEU A 30 -15.81 4.81 -8.79
CA LEU A 30 -15.15 6.01 -9.31
C LEU A 30 -15.18 6.10 -10.84
N GLY A 31 -15.93 5.22 -11.50
CA GLY A 31 -16.17 5.25 -12.93
C GLY A 31 -15.05 4.62 -13.77
N CYS A 32 -14.24 3.73 -13.21
CA CYS A 32 -13.24 2.98 -13.97
C CYS A 32 -13.82 1.69 -14.54
N GLU A 33 -13.34 1.29 -15.72
CA GLU A 33 -13.47 -0.08 -16.23
C GLU A 33 -12.31 -0.91 -15.66
N VAL A 34 -12.60 -1.80 -14.72
CA VAL A 34 -11.58 -2.62 -14.05
C VAL A 34 -11.37 -3.92 -14.80
N VAL A 35 -10.12 -4.21 -15.14
CA VAL A 35 -9.68 -5.46 -15.77
C VAL A 35 -8.73 -6.18 -14.84
N PHE A 36 -8.96 -7.46 -14.59
CA PHE A 36 -8.08 -8.31 -13.81
C PHE A 36 -7.34 -9.28 -14.73
N PRO A 37 -6.06 -9.04 -15.07
CA PRO A 37 -5.26 -10.00 -15.84
C PRO A 37 -4.95 -11.23 -14.99
N GLU A 38 -5.48 -12.39 -15.35
CA GLU A 38 -5.34 -13.64 -14.57
C GLU A 38 -3.89 -14.17 -14.56
N ASP A 39 -3.13 -13.83 -15.59
CA ASP A 39 -1.72 -14.25 -15.74
C ASP A 39 -0.71 -13.52 -14.86
N GLN A 40 -1.15 -12.64 -13.98
CA GLN A 40 -0.28 -11.89 -13.08
C GLN A 40 0.32 -12.76 -11.98
N THR A 41 1.47 -12.34 -11.44
CA THR A 41 2.18 -13.04 -10.38
C THR A 41 2.70 -12.05 -9.34
N CYS A 42 3.63 -12.47 -8.49
CA CYS A 42 4.30 -11.59 -7.52
C CYS A 42 5.14 -10.49 -8.23
N CYS A 43 5.30 -9.32 -7.60
CA CYS A 43 6.22 -8.26 -8.08
C CYS A 43 7.72 -8.63 -7.98
N GLY A 44 8.07 -9.71 -7.30
CA GLY A 44 9.45 -10.14 -7.10
C GLY A 44 10.19 -9.50 -5.93
N GLN A 45 9.57 -8.56 -5.20
CA GLN A 45 10.23 -7.83 -4.12
C GLN A 45 10.84 -8.71 -3.02
N PRO A 46 10.19 -9.79 -2.52
CA PRO A 46 10.79 -10.62 -1.48
C PRO A 46 12.12 -11.25 -1.90
N MET A 47 12.24 -11.71 -3.15
CA MET A 47 13.46 -12.27 -3.71
C MET A 47 14.54 -11.20 -3.89
N ALA A 48 14.16 -10.05 -4.50
CA ALA A 48 15.09 -8.94 -4.71
C ALA A 48 15.66 -8.42 -3.38
N ASN A 49 14.82 -8.21 -2.38
CA ASN A 49 15.25 -7.73 -1.06
C ASN A 49 16.14 -8.75 -0.31
N ALA A 50 15.98 -10.04 -0.61
CA ALA A 50 16.82 -11.10 -0.04
C ALA A 50 18.13 -11.32 -0.83
N GLY A 51 18.41 -10.54 -1.88
CA GLY A 51 19.61 -10.64 -2.70
C GLY A 51 19.52 -11.66 -3.85
N PHE A 52 18.35 -12.26 -4.09
CA PHE A 52 18.11 -13.23 -5.17
C PHE A 52 17.57 -12.53 -6.43
N ALA A 53 18.38 -11.65 -7.03
CA ALA A 53 17.99 -10.87 -8.20
C ALA A 53 17.64 -11.75 -9.41
N ASP A 54 18.36 -12.85 -9.61
CA ASP A 54 18.14 -13.80 -10.71
C ASP A 54 16.78 -14.49 -10.61
N ASP A 55 16.28 -14.73 -9.39
CA ASP A 55 14.95 -15.30 -9.14
C ASP A 55 13.84 -14.24 -9.24
N ALA A 56 14.16 -12.98 -8.95
CA ALA A 56 13.22 -11.86 -9.10
C ALA A 56 13.02 -11.44 -10.56
N ALA A 57 14.06 -11.53 -11.39
CA ALA A 57 14.04 -11.08 -12.79
C ALA A 57 12.97 -11.77 -13.68
N PRO A 58 12.70 -13.09 -13.58
CA PRO A 58 11.59 -13.73 -14.29
C PRO A 58 10.21 -13.16 -13.92
N LEU A 59 10.00 -12.84 -12.64
CA LEU A 59 8.73 -12.24 -12.17
C LEU A 59 8.56 -10.82 -12.71
N ALA A 60 9.64 -10.03 -12.71
CA ALA A 60 9.63 -8.69 -13.31
C ALA A 60 9.35 -8.75 -14.82
N ARG A 61 9.94 -9.70 -15.56
CA ARG A 61 9.64 -9.91 -16.99
C ARG A 61 8.17 -10.24 -17.19
N ARG A 62 7.62 -11.15 -16.38
CA ARG A 62 6.20 -11.52 -16.45
C ARG A 62 5.30 -10.32 -16.20
N TYR A 63 5.62 -9.50 -15.22
CA TYR A 63 4.90 -8.25 -14.96
C TYR A 63 4.86 -7.35 -16.20
N VAL A 64 6.02 -7.12 -16.83
CA VAL A 64 6.13 -6.30 -18.06
C VAL A 64 5.28 -6.91 -19.19
N GLU A 65 5.33 -8.22 -19.41
CA GLU A 65 4.55 -8.91 -20.46
C GLU A 65 3.04 -8.73 -20.26
N VAL A 66 2.55 -8.90 -19.04
CA VAL A 66 1.13 -8.81 -18.69
C VAL A 66 0.61 -7.38 -18.78
N PHE A 67 1.39 -6.40 -18.26
CA PHE A 67 0.86 -5.05 -18.02
C PHE A 67 1.26 -3.99 -19.05
N ARG A 68 2.23 -4.24 -19.96
CA ARG A 68 2.72 -3.24 -20.92
C ARG A 68 1.67 -2.67 -21.88
N SER A 69 0.56 -3.34 -22.08
CA SER A 69 -0.53 -2.89 -22.98
C SER A 69 -1.52 -1.94 -22.30
N PHE A 70 -1.44 -1.79 -20.97
CA PHE A 70 -2.35 -0.94 -20.21
C PHE A 70 -1.76 0.46 -19.99
N ASP A 71 -2.63 1.48 -20.03
CA ASP A 71 -2.24 2.86 -19.72
C ASP A 71 -2.26 3.13 -18.22
N HIS A 72 -3.06 2.38 -17.48
CA HIS A 72 -3.13 2.46 -16.02
C HIS A 72 -3.12 1.07 -15.42
N VAL A 73 -2.19 0.84 -14.50
CA VAL A 73 -2.11 -0.34 -13.64
C VAL A 73 -2.21 0.14 -12.21
N VAL A 74 -3.21 -0.33 -11.48
CA VAL A 74 -3.45 0.10 -10.09
C VAL A 74 -3.18 -1.05 -9.14
N CYS A 75 -2.39 -0.78 -8.11
CA CYS A 75 -1.96 -1.74 -7.12
C CYS A 75 -2.30 -1.24 -5.70
N PRO A 76 -3.02 -2.00 -4.86
CA PRO A 76 -3.26 -1.65 -3.46
C PRO A 76 -2.05 -2.05 -2.58
N SER A 77 -0.86 -1.57 -2.96
CA SER A 77 0.39 -1.78 -2.19
C SER A 77 1.45 -0.79 -2.63
N GLY A 78 1.88 0.06 -1.70
CA GLY A 78 2.96 1.01 -1.93
C GLY A 78 4.29 0.31 -2.21
N SER A 79 4.60 -0.76 -1.49
CA SER A 79 5.85 -1.49 -1.64
C SER A 79 5.96 -2.21 -3.00
N CYS A 80 4.88 -2.85 -3.46
CA CYS A 80 4.88 -3.50 -4.77
C CYS A 80 4.90 -2.49 -5.93
N THR A 81 4.20 -1.36 -5.79
CA THR A 81 4.27 -0.26 -6.75
C THR A 81 5.68 0.31 -6.85
N SER A 82 6.32 0.54 -5.69
CA SER A 82 7.71 1.01 -5.65
C SER A 82 8.67 0.01 -6.29
N MET A 83 8.49 -1.28 -6.03
CA MET A 83 9.31 -2.33 -6.66
C MET A 83 9.29 -2.23 -8.19
N VAL A 84 8.10 -2.06 -8.77
CA VAL A 84 7.96 -1.91 -10.25
C VAL A 84 8.60 -0.63 -10.75
N ARG A 85 8.34 0.50 -10.09
CA ARG A 85 8.74 1.83 -10.57
C ARG A 85 10.22 2.13 -10.37
N ASN A 86 10.78 1.70 -9.23
CA ASN A 86 12.08 2.16 -8.75
C ASN A 86 13.17 1.08 -8.78
N HIS A 87 12.79 -0.21 -8.85
CA HIS A 87 13.76 -1.29 -8.67
C HIS A 87 13.87 -2.26 -9.86
N TYR A 88 12.93 -2.26 -10.80
CA TYR A 88 12.99 -3.16 -11.96
C TYR A 88 14.16 -2.87 -12.91
N ASP A 89 14.70 -1.65 -12.90
CA ASP A 89 15.93 -1.32 -13.68
C ASP A 89 17.16 -2.13 -13.22
N GLY A 90 17.17 -2.54 -11.94
CA GLY A 90 18.20 -3.43 -11.39
C GLY A 90 18.04 -4.90 -11.77
N LEU A 91 16.86 -5.28 -12.30
CA LEU A 91 16.51 -6.67 -12.62
C LEU A 91 16.44 -6.94 -14.13
N LEU A 92 16.11 -5.94 -14.93
CA LEU A 92 15.83 -6.08 -16.35
C LEU A 92 16.63 -5.09 -17.19
N PRO A 93 17.02 -5.49 -18.42
CA PRO A 93 17.59 -4.54 -19.36
C PRO A 93 16.54 -3.49 -19.76
N ALA A 94 17.01 -2.27 -20.05
CA ALA A 94 16.16 -1.18 -20.51
C ALA A 94 15.36 -1.58 -21.76
N SER A 95 14.07 -1.29 -21.75
CA SER A 95 13.17 -1.56 -22.89
C SER A 95 11.97 -0.63 -22.86
N ALA A 96 11.34 -0.42 -24.02
CA ALA A 96 10.13 0.39 -24.11
C ALA A 96 8.98 -0.17 -23.26
N GLY A 97 8.88 -1.51 -23.12
CA GLY A 97 7.91 -2.18 -22.28
C GLY A 97 8.14 -1.90 -20.79
N LEU A 98 9.40 -1.98 -20.33
CA LEU A 98 9.77 -1.65 -18.95
C LEU A 98 9.44 -0.19 -18.63
N GLU A 99 9.85 0.74 -19.46
CA GLU A 99 9.57 2.16 -19.26
C GLU A 99 8.06 2.47 -19.28
N LYS A 100 7.29 1.74 -20.08
CA LYS A 100 5.83 1.88 -20.11
C LYS A 100 5.22 1.45 -18.76
N VAL A 101 5.53 0.26 -18.26
CA VAL A 101 4.92 -0.24 -17.01
C VAL A 101 5.36 0.60 -15.80
N LYS A 102 6.59 1.10 -15.77
CA LYS A 102 7.04 2.01 -14.70
C LYS A 102 6.19 3.28 -14.63
N ARG A 103 5.87 3.87 -15.79
CA ARG A 103 5.04 5.10 -15.85
C ARG A 103 3.55 4.85 -15.64
N SER A 104 3.06 3.65 -15.99
CA SER A 104 1.63 3.32 -15.91
C SER A 104 1.22 2.65 -14.62
N THR A 105 2.15 2.29 -13.73
CA THR A 105 1.85 1.64 -12.44
C THR A 105 1.71 2.66 -11.33
N PHE A 106 0.56 2.64 -10.65
CA PHE A 106 0.19 3.57 -9.57
C PHE A 106 -0.22 2.80 -8.32
N GLU A 107 0.09 3.35 -7.16
CA GLU A 107 -0.56 2.96 -5.93
C GLU A 107 -2.02 3.44 -5.95
N LEU A 108 -2.93 2.73 -5.29
CA LEU A 108 -4.37 3.00 -5.31
C LEU A 108 -4.71 4.45 -4.96
N CYS A 109 -4.23 4.96 -3.82
CA CYS A 109 -4.55 6.33 -3.38
C CYS A 109 -3.90 7.39 -4.28
N GLU A 110 -2.69 7.11 -4.78
CA GLU A 110 -2.04 7.94 -5.79
C GLU A 110 -2.90 8.06 -7.06
N PHE A 111 -3.37 6.91 -7.57
CA PHE A 111 -4.22 6.89 -8.76
C PHE A 111 -5.52 7.67 -8.56
N VAL A 112 -6.18 7.48 -7.44
CA VAL A 112 -7.43 8.19 -7.10
C VAL A 112 -7.21 9.70 -7.04
N VAL A 113 -6.12 10.16 -6.43
CA VAL A 113 -5.84 11.59 -6.27
C VAL A 113 -5.27 12.21 -7.54
N ASP A 114 -4.23 11.62 -8.12
CA ASP A 114 -3.44 12.26 -9.17
C ASP A 114 -4.00 12.02 -10.57
N VAL A 115 -4.60 10.84 -10.82
CA VAL A 115 -5.11 10.48 -12.15
C VAL A 115 -6.62 10.77 -12.26
N LEU A 116 -7.41 10.34 -11.25
CA LEU A 116 -8.85 10.59 -11.26
C LEU A 116 -9.21 11.99 -10.75
N GLY A 117 -8.28 12.73 -10.12
CA GLY A 117 -8.50 14.07 -9.59
C GLY A 117 -9.45 14.13 -8.40
N VAL A 118 -9.69 13.00 -7.73
CA VAL A 118 -10.59 12.92 -6.58
C VAL A 118 -9.89 13.48 -5.34
N LYS A 119 -10.38 14.60 -4.86
CA LYS A 119 -9.83 15.27 -3.65
C LYS A 119 -10.58 14.91 -2.37
N LYS A 120 -11.81 14.44 -2.50
CA LYS A 120 -12.69 14.08 -1.39
C LYS A 120 -13.59 12.93 -1.83
N LEU A 121 -13.82 12.00 -0.92
CA LEU A 121 -14.81 10.93 -1.09
C LEU A 121 -15.98 11.23 -0.14
N ASP A 122 -17.18 11.19 -0.68
CA ASP A 122 -18.39 11.29 0.14
C ASP A 122 -18.70 9.91 0.71
N GLY A 123 -18.83 9.84 2.02
CA GLY A 123 -19.06 8.57 2.71
C GLY A 123 -19.00 8.74 4.23
N ARG A 124 -19.26 7.66 4.96
CA ARG A 124 -19.31 7.67 6.43
C ARG A 124 -18.56 6.50 7.02
N TYR A 125 -17.65 6.80 7.98
CA TYR A 125 -16.88 5.78 8.71
C TYR A 125 -16.55 6.29 10.13
N PRO A 126 -17.45 6.13 11.14
CA PRO A 126 -17.37 6.79 12.43
C PRO A 126 -16.38 6.09 13.37
N HIS A 127 -15.10 6.14 13.07
CA HIS A 127 -14.02 5.51 13.83
C HIS A 127 -12.81 6.43 13.97
N LYS A 128 -12.03 6.22 15.05
CA LYS A 128 -10.71 6.81 15.24
C LYS A 128 -9.66 5.98 14.52
N VAL A 129 -9.05 6.56 13.50
CA VAL A 129 -8.14 5.87 12.58
C VAL A 129 -6.73 6.38 12.71
N GLY A 130 -5.78 5.50 12.96
CA GLY A 130 -4.35 5.78 12.92
C GLY A 130 -3.77 5.41 11.56
N LEU A 131 -3.16 6.36 10.85
CA LEU A 131 -2.54 6.12 9.55
C LEU A 131 -1.08 5.68 9.71
N HIS A 132 -0.78 4.47 9.27
CA HIS A 132 0.59 3.99 9.05
C HIS A 132 0.99 4.28 7.59
N GLN A 133 1.90 5.25 7.40
CA GLN A 133 2.22 5.75 6.05
C GLN A 133 3.14 4.85 5.23
N SER A 134 3.55 3.70 5.69
CA SER A 134 4.52 2.77 5.10
C SER A 134 5.78 3.44 4.49
N CYS A 135 6.94 2.80 4.60
CA CYS A 135 8.21 3.41 4.15
C CYS A 135 8.24 3.65 2.64
N HIS A 136 7.81 2.66 1.85
CA HIS A 136 7.80 2.77 0.39
C HIS A 136 6.76 3.80 -0.10
N GLY A 137 5.55 3.77 0.46
CA GLY A 137 4.52 4.75 0.11
C GLY A 137 4.98 6.17 0.40
N LEU A 138 5.53 6.40 1.59
CA LEU A 138 5.94 7.72 2.04
C LEU A 138 7.17 8.25 1.28
N ARG A 139 8.28 7.47 1.25
CA ARG A 139 9.59 7.94 0.78
C ARG A 139 9.87 7.66 -0.68
N GLU A 140 9.44 6.51 -1.19
CA GLU A 140 9.76 6.12 -2.55
C GLU A 140 8.70 6.54 -3.58
N LEU A 141 7.43 6.58 -3.16
CA LEU A 141 6.32 7.00 -4.03
C LEU A 141 5.86 8.44 -3.76
N GLY A 142 6.30 9.06 -2.65
CA GLY A 142 5.89 10.42 -2.33
C GLY A 142 4.40 10.57 -2.02
N LEU A 143 3.77 9.55 -1.42
CA LEU A 143 2.36 9.61 -1.02
C LEU A 143 2.13 10.60 0.14
N GLY A 144 3.19 11.01 0.80
CA GLY A 144 3.18 11.99 1.87
C GLY A 144 4.54 12.69 1.99
N THR A 145 4.63 13.63 2.93
CA THR A 145 5.87 14.36 3.23
C THR A 145 6.55 13.69 4.43
N PRO A 146 7.71 13.04 4.25
CA PRO A 146 8.45 12.49 5.36
C PRO A 146 9.09 13.58 6.21
N SER A 147 9.22 13.34 7.53
CA SER A 147 9.68 14.32 8.52
C SER A 147 11.10 14.83 8.25
N GLU A 148 11.96 14.03 7.65
CA GLU A 148 13.33 14.40 7.27
C GLU A 148 13.42 15.51 6.22
N LEU A 149 12.35 15.76 5.45
CA LEU A 149 12.34 16.85 4.45
C LEU A 149 12.07 18.23 5.04
N VAL A 150 11.68 18.32 6.32
CA VAL A 150 11.39 19.60 7.01
C VAL A 150 10.46 20.50 6.16
N ALA A 151 9.47 19.92 5.52
CA ALA A 151 8.47 20.59 4.67
C ALA A 151 7.07 20.50 5.32
N PRO A 152 6.11 21.32 4.89
CA PRO A 152 4.74 21.21 5.40
C PRO A 152 4.21 19.77 5.27
N PRO A 153 3.59 19.22 6.33
CA PRO A 153 3.07 17.85 6.29
C PRO A 153 1.97 17.73 5.24
N GLY A 154 2.03 16.68 4.45
CA GLY A 154 1.03 16.32 3.45
C GLY A 154 0.93 14.81 3.32
N SER A 155 -0.25 14.32 2.99
CA SER A 155 -0.44 12.91 2.65
C SER A 155 -1.70 12.74 1.79
N LYS A 156 -1.55 12.13 0.61
CA LYS A 156 -2.66 11.80 -0.28
C LYS A 156 -3.65 10.86 0.40
N VAL A 157 -3.12 9.89 1.14
CA VAL A 157 -3.93 8.92 1.90
C VAL A 157 -4.72 9.62 3.01
N ALA A 158 -4.05 10.46 3.80
CA ALA A 158 -4.72 11.24 4.85
C ALA A 158 -5.77 12.19 4.27
N GLY A 159 -5.49 12.80 3.12
CA GLY A 159 -6.44 13.69 2.42
C GLY A 159 -7.73 12.99 2.02
N LEU A 160 -7.64 11.77 1.47
CA LEU A 160 -8.81 10.96 1.13
C LEU A 160 -9.61 10.55 2.38
N LEU A 161 -8.94 10.12 3.44
CA LEU A 161 -9.58 9.71 4.70
C LEU A 161 -10.24 10.89 5.42
N ALA A 162 -9.61 12.05 5.46
CA ALA A 162 -10.13 13.25 6.12
C ALA A 162 -11.44 13.78 5.50
N GLY A 163 -11.75 13.38 4.25
CA GLY A 163 -13.01 13.71 3.58
C GLY A 163 -14.22 12.91 4.06
N ILE A 164 -14.00 11.79 4.77
CA ILE A 164 -15.06 10.84 5.16
C ILE A 164 -15.72 11.30 6.45
N GLU A 165 -17.07 11.35 6.46
CA GLU A 165 -17.85 11.76 7.62
C GLU A 165 -17.64 10.82 8.82
N GLY A 166 -17.37 11.40 9.97
CA GLY A 166 -17.19 10.68 11.22
C GLY A 166 -15.84 9.98 11.39
N LEU A 167 -15.00 9.94 10.35
CA LEU A 167 -13.64 9.42 10.47
C LEU A 167 -12.75 10.47 11.14
N GLU A 168 -12.13 10.11 12.26
CA GLU A 168 -11.17 10.94 12.99
C GLU A 168 -9.76 10.38 12.79
N LEU A 169 -8.90 11.11 12.08
CA LEU A 169 -7.48 10.75 12.00
C LEU A 169 -6.77 11.15 13.29
N VAL A 170 -6.25 10.17 14.03
CA VAL A 170 -5.51 10.43 15.26
C VAL A 170 -4.09 10.94 14.97
N SER A 171 -3.59 11.84 15.81
CA SER A 171 -2.24 12.38 15.70
C SER A 171 -1.23 11.47 16.37
N LEU A 172 -0.30 10.94 15.60
CA LEU A 172 0.78 10.08 16.07
C LEU A 172 2.00 10.91 16.52
N THR A 173 2.71 10.41 17.51
CA THR A 173 3.95 11.07 17.98
C THR A 173 5.09 10.88 16.97
N ARG A 174 5.12 9.73 16.29
CA ARG A 174 6.13 9.34 15.30
C ARG A 174 5.45 8.87 14.00
N PRO A 175 4.90 9.80 13.18
CA PRO A 175 3.99 9.47 12.08
C PRO A 175 4.62 8.61 10.98
N ASP A 176 5.91 8.71 10.73
CA ASP A 176 6.65 8.04 9.64
C ASP A 176 7.61 6.94 10.12
N GLU A 177 7.39 6.42 11.33
CA GLU A 177 8.16 5.29 11.85
C GLU A 177 7.82 3.98 11.14
N CYS A 178 8.85 3.14 10.91
CA CYS A 178 8.70 1.84 10.25
C CYS A 178 7.95 0.85 11.13
N CYS A 179 7.16 -0.05 10.51
CA CYS A 179 6.48 -1.15 11.21
C CYS A 179 7.41 -2.30 11.59
N GLY A 180 8.62 -2.38 11.01
CA GLY A 180 9.58 -3.46 11.27
C GLY A 180 9.41 -4.72 10.42
N PHE A 181 8.45 -4.80 9.49
CA PHE A 181 8.25 -6.00 8.68
C PHE A 181 9.47 -6.34 7.81
N GLY A 182 9.87 -5.46 6.88
CA GLY A 182 11.06 -5.61 6.04
C GLY A 182 11.17 -6.90 5.22
N GLY A 183 10.07 -7.63 4.99
CA GLY A 183 10.07 -8.91 4.28
C GLY A 183 10.84 -10.00 5.04
N THR A 184 11.95 -10.49 4.46
CA THR A 184 12.83 -11.49 5.09
C THR A 184 13.44 -11.02 6.40
N PHE A 185 13.58 -9.70 6.62
CA PHE A 185 14.05 -9.12 7.87
C PHE A 185 13.20 -9.58 9.08
N ALA A 186 11.87 -9.69 8.91
CA ALA A 186 10.99 -10.14 9.97
C ALA A 186 11.25 -11.61 10.40
N VAL A 187 11.95 -12.39 9.57
CA VAL A 187 12.29 -13.79 9.84
C VAL A 187 13.73 -13.90 10.36
N VAL A 188 14.66 -13.17 9.74
CA VAL A 188 16.09 -13.23 10.07
C VAL A 188 16.41 -12.45 11.34
N GLU A 189 15.78 -11.29 11.52
CA GLU A 189 15.97 -10.37 12.64
C GLU A 189 14.69 -10.25 13.48
N GLU A 190 14.06 -11.39 13.81
CA GLU A 190 12.75 -11.46 14.48
C GLU A 190 12.65 -10.55 15.72
N ALA A 191 13.68 -10.56 16.57
CA ALA A 191 13.66 -9.78 17.81
C ALA A 191 13.56 -8.27 17.55
N VAL A 192 14.34 -7.75 16.61
CA VAL A 192 14.35 -6.33 16.25
C VAL A 192 13.05 -5.95 15.53
N SER A 193 12.63 -6.78 14.58
CA SER A 193 11.36 -6.62 13.85
C SER A 193 10.16 -6.54 14.80
N CYS A 194 10.09 -7.44 15.78
CA CYS A 194 9.03 -7.44 16.79
C CYS A 194 9.08 -6.19 17.70
N LEU A 195 10.26 -5.71 18.07
CA LEU A 195 10.39 -4.46 18.86
C LEU A 195 9.88 -3.25 18.07
N MET A 196 10.30 -3.10 16.82
CA MET A 196 9.84 -2.02 15.95
C MET A 196 8.31 -2.04 15.78
N GLY A 197 7.74 -3.23 15.51
CA GLY A 197 6.29 -3.36 15.38
C GLY A 197 5.53 -3.02 16.66
N ARG A 198 6.07 -3.42 17.84
CA ARG A 198 5.48 -3.09 19.16
C ARG A 198 5.49 -1.58 19.40
N ASP A 199 6.61 -0.91 19.11
CA ASP A 199 6.74 0.53 19.29
C ASP A 199 5.76 1.28 18.39
N ARG A 200 5.60 0.81 17.14
CA ARG A 200 4.65 1.37 16.20
C ARG A 200 3.21 1.21 16.67
N ILE A 201 2.82 0.01 17.12
CA ILE A 201 1.48 -0.27 17.68
C ILE A 201 1.24 0.60 18.92
N ALA A 202 2.22 0.72 19.81
CA ALA A 202 2.09 1.50 21.04
C ALA A 202 1.81 2.98 20.75
N ASP A 203 2.41 3.57 19.71
CA ASP A 203 2.13 4.95 19.29
C ASP A 203 0.69 5.12 18.81
N HIS A 204 0.16 4.18 18.01
CA HIS A 204 -1.24 4.17 17.57
C HIS A 204 -2.22 4.03 18.74
N VAL A 205 -1.96 3.08 19.65
CA VAL A 205 -2.80 2.86 20.83
C VAL A 205 -2.79 4.07 21.75
N LYS A 206 -1.61 4.67 22.00
CA LYS A 206 -1.48 5.89 22.81
C LYS A 206 -2.22 7.07 22.20
N ALA A 207 -2.25 7.18 20.87
CA ALA A 207 -3.01 8.19 20.16
C ALA A 207 -4.55 7.95 20.18
N GLY A 208 -4.99 6.81 20.70
CA GLY A 208 -6.40 6.46 20.80
C GLY A 208 -6.99 5.88 19.50
N ALA A 209 -6.18 5.33 18.61
CA ALA A 209 -6.66 4.67 17.41
C ALA A 209 -7.49 3.41 17.76
N GLU A 210 -8.68 3.30 17.19
CA GLU A 210 -9.49 2.08 17.19
C GLU A 210 -9.05 1.15 16.05
N ILE A 211 -8.66 1.76 14.92
CA ILE A 211 -8.25 1.07 13.70
C ILE A 211 -6.93 1.66 13.21
N VAL A 212 -5.98 0.80 12.86
CA VAL A 212 -4.78 1.19 12.13
C VAL A 212 -4.96 0.86 10.65
N THR A 213 -4.72 1.84 9.80
CA THR A 213 -4.78 1.69 8.35
C THR A 213 -3.46 2.03 7.67
N GLY A 214 -3.30 1.59 6.43
CA GLY A 214 -2.14 1.88 5.58
C GLY A 214 -2.33 1.31 4.19
N THR A 215 -1.34 1.55 3.33
CA THR A 215 -1.33 1.15 1.92
C THR A 215 -0.65 -0.19 1.66
N ASP A 216 -0.09 -0.84 2.68
CA ASP A 216 0.65 -2.10 2.56
C ASP A 216 0.11 -3.16 3.51
N VAL A 217 -0.50 -4.20 2.94
CA VAL A 217 -0.99 -5.37 3.68
C VAL A 217 0.12 -6.01 4.52
N SER A 218 1.34 -6.06 4.01
CA SER A 218 2.47 -6.66 4.72
C SER A 218 2.80 -5.97 6.05
N CYS A 219 2.73 -4.63 6.09
CA CYS A 219 2.88 -3.85 7.32
C CYS A 219 1.73 -4.12 8.29
N LEU A 220 0.49 -4.09 7.79
CA LEU A 220 -0.71 -4.32 8.61
C LEU A 220 -0.73 -5.74 9.16
N MET A 221 -0.41 -6.75 8.36
CA MET A 221 -0.31 -8.15 8.76
C MET A 221 0.70 -8.35 9.91
N HIS A 222 1.89 -7.76 9.77
CA HIS A 222 2.92 -7.83 10.79
C HIS A 222 2.47 -7.23 12.12
N MET A 223 1.93 -6.02 12.08
CA MET A 223 1.42 -5.34 13.27
C MET A 223 0.19 -6.06 13.87
N ASP A 224 -0.75 -6.53 13.03
CA ASP A 224 -1.93 -7.29 13.50
C ASP A 224 -1.53 -8.57 14.24
N GLY A 225 -0.57 -9.34 13.69
CA GLY A 225 -0.03 -10.53 14.35
C GLY A 225 0.56 -10.25 15.72
N LEU A 226 1.32 -9.16 15.85
CA LEU A 226 1.89 -8.72 17.12
C LEU A 226 0.83 -8.23 18.10
N ALA A 227 -0.13 -7.43 17.62
CA ALA A 227 -1.23 -6.88 18.44
C ALA A 227 -2.12 -7.99 19.00
N ARG A 228 -2.51 -8.97 18.18
CA ARG A 228 -3.31 -10.13 18.62
C ARG A 228 -2.59 -10.94 19.69
N ARG A 229 -1.29 -11.19 19.52
CA ARG A 229 -0.49 -11.91 20.52
C ARG A 229 -0.43 -11.18 21.87
N ARG A 230 -0.43 -9.84 21.84
CA ARG A 230 -0.39 -8.97 23.02
C ARG A 230 -1.76 -8.60 23.56
N ARG A 231 -2.81 -8.85 22.80
CA ARG A 231 -4.18 -8.41 23.08
C ARG A 231 -4.30 -6.87 23.14
N ASP A 232 -3.56 -6.20 22.27
CA ASP A 232 -3.66 -4.73 22.13
C ASP A 232 -5.06 -4.37 21.59
N PRO A 233 -5.73 -3.31 22.10
CA PRO A 233 -7.10 -2.97 21.76
C PRO A 233 -7.20 -2.16 20.45
N VAL A 234 -6.67 -2.68 19.35
CA VAL A 234 -6.67 -2.02 18.04
C VAL A 234 -6.88 -3.04 16.92
N ALA A 235 -7.69 -2.67 15.92
CA ALA A 235 -7.91 -3.46 14.72
C ALA A 235 -7.06 -2.94 13.55
N PHE A 236 -6.89 -3.77 12.51
CA PHE A 236 -6.13 -3.42 11.32
C PHE A 236 -7.00 -3.57 10.08
N ARG A 237 -7.07 -2.54 9.25
CA ARG A 237 -7.83 -2.51 8.01
C ARG A 237 -7.02 -1.81 6.91
N HIS A 238 -6.97 -2.38 5.72
CA HIS A 238 -6.33 -1.71 4.59
C HIS A 238 -7.13 -0.48 4.16
N VAL A 239 -6.44 0.56 3.68
CA VAL A 239 -7.11 1.81 3.25
C VAL A 239 -8.19 1.57 2.19
N ALA A 240 -7.97 0.65 1.26
CA ALA A 240 -8.97 0.28 0.25
C ALA A 240 -10.27 -0.23 0.86
N GLU A 241 -10.20 -1.01 1.95
CA GLU A 241 -11.39 -1.52 2.65
C GLU A 241 -12.16 -0.39 3.32
N ILE A 242 -11.45 0.53 3.98
CA ILE A 242 -12.09 1.70 4.61
C ILE A 242 -12.77 2.58 3.57
N LEU A 243 -12.07 2.91 2.47
CA LEU A 243 -12.61 3.77 1.40
C LEU A 243 -13.81 3.11 0.71
N ALA A 244 -13.73 1.81 0.42
CA ALA A 244 -14.83 1.08 -0.21
C ALA A 244 -16.05 0.91 0.71
N GLU A 245 -15.84 0.70 2.02
CA GLU A 245 -16.92 0.59 2.99
C GLU A 245 -17.58 1.94 3.24
N ALA A 246 -16.80 2.99 3.42
CA ALA A 246 -17.31 4.33 3.67
C ALA A 246 -18.19 4.87 2.55
N THR A 247 -17.87 4.50 1.29
CA THR A 247 -18.57 4.97 0.08
C THR A 247 -19.63 3.99 -0.45
N ALA A 248 -20.01 2.97 0.33
CA ALA A 248 -20.95 1.90 -0.07
C ALA A 248 -22.41 2.36 -0.22
#